data_38271cbed643a7a12d8db8f269cab90a
#
_entry.id   38271cbed643a7a12d8db8f269cab90a
#
_cell.length_a   1.000
_cell.length_b   1.000
_cell.length_c   1.000
_cell.angle_alpha   90.00
_cell.angle_beta   90.00
_cell.angle_gamma   90.00
#
_symmetry.space_group_name_H-M   'P 1'
#
loop_
_entity.id
_entity.type
_entity.pdbx_description
1 polymer ?
#
loop_
_entity_poly.entity_id
_entity_poly.type
_entity_poly.pdbx_seq_one_letter_code
_entity_poly.pdbx_strand_id
1 'polypeptide(L)'
;MKKYQQLAQQLTEQIALGVWLPGDRLPSLREQVISSGMSFMTVSHAYQLLESQGRIVARPQSGYYVAPQPVKLRQPAPPAQVTRDEAVDINTYIFEVLQASRQASMLPFASAFPDPRLFPLQQLNRSLAQVSKTATAMSVIENLPPGNAELRHAIARRYALQGMNVSPDEIVITAGALEALNLSLQAVTEPGDWVVVENPCFYGALQALERLRLKALSVATDVREGIDLTALEAALQNYPVKA
;
A
#
# COMPACT_ATOMS: atom_id res chain seq x y z
N MET A 1 -33.40 -16.95 15.91
CA MET A 1 -32.80 -15.63 15.57
C MET A 1 -33.62 -14.54 16.29
N LYS A 2 -32.93 -13.55 16.88
CA LYS A 2 -33.65 -12.46 17.61
C LYS A 2 -34.32 -11.52 16.60
N LYS A 3 -35.47 -10.92 16.95
CA LYS A 3 -36.26 -10.06 16.03
C LYS A 3 -35.46 -8.93 15.39
N TYR A 4 -34.53 -8.28 16.11
CA TYR A 4 -33.70 -7.22 15.55
C TYR A 4 -32.70 -7.74 14.50
N GLN A 5 -32.19 -8.97 14.66
CA GLN A 5 -31.33 -9.61 13.68
C GLN A 5 -32.09 -9.98 12.40
N GLN A 6 -33.36 -10.39 12.51
CA GLN A 6 -34.20 -10.65 11.34
C GLN A 6 -34.42 -9.38 10.53
N LEU A 7 -34.75 -8.26 11.20
CA LEU A 7 -34.95 -6.98 10.54
C LEU A 7 -33.63 -6.49 9.88
N ALA A 8 -32.53 -6.60 10.59
CA ALA A 8 -31.22 -6.21 10.02
C ALA A 8 -30.84 -7.05 8.80
N GLN A 9 -31.08 -8.36 8.83
CA GLN A 9 -30.88 -9.24 7.70
C GLN A 9 -31.77 -8.88 6.52
N GLN A 10 -33.06 -8.65 6.74
CA GLN A 10 -34.01 -8.24 5.72
C GLN A 10 -33.60 -6.95 5.03
N LEU A 11 -33.21 -5.93 5.79
CA LEU A 11 -32.68 -4.67 5.22
C LEU A 11 -31.37 -4.87 4.47
N THR A 12 -30.48 -5.74 4.95
CA THR A 12 -29.26 -6.10 4.25
C THR A 12 -29.55 -6.75 2.90
N GLU A 13 -30.50 -7.65 2.83
CA GLU A 13 -30.94 -8.29 1.58
C GLU A 13 -31.57 -7.29 0.61
N GLN A 14 -32.38 -6.36 1.11
CA GLN A 14 -32.94 -5.28 0.28
C GLN A 14 -31.86 -4.36 -0.29
N ILE A 15 -30.85 -4.03 0.50
CA ILE A 15 -29.68 -3.26 0.01
C ILE A 15 -28.91 -4.06 -1.05
N ALA A 16 -28.69 -5.35 -0.82
CA ALA A 16 -27.98 -6.22 -1.76
C ALA A 16 -28.73 -6.42 -3.10
N LEU A 17 -30.07 -6.43 -3.04
CA LEU A 17 -30.95 -6.50 -4.23
C LEU A 17 -31.13 -5.15 -4.93
N GLY A 18 -30.55 -4.07 -4.41
CA GLY A 18 -30.66 -2.74 -5.02
C GLY A 18 -32.01 -2.05 -4.77
N VAL A 19 -32.82 -2.52 -3.83
CA VAL A 19 -34.05 -1.83 -3.39
C VAL A 19 -33.68 -0.49 -2.76
N TRP A 20 -32.58 -0.46 -2.02
CA TRP A 20 -31.96 0.74 -1.46
C TRP A 20 -30.57 0.90 -2.05
N LEU A 21 -30.35 1.99 -2.78
CA LEU A 21 -29.06 2.28 -3.41
C LEU A 21 -28.12 3.00 -2.43
N PRO A 22 -26.79 2.90 -2.64
CA PRO A 22 -25.83 3.69 -1.87
C PRO A 22 -26.18 5.18 -1.87
N GLY A 23 -26.30 5.77 -0.70
CA GLY A 23 -26.72 7.15 -0.52
C GLY A 23 -28.24 7.36 -0.32
N ASP A 24 -29.06 6.35 -0.53
CA ASP A 24 -30.49 6.43 -0.23
C ASP A 24 -30.74 6.56 1.26
N ARG A 25 -31.77 7.34 1.60
CA ARG A 25 -32.24 7.48 2.96
C ARG A 25 -33.17 6.32 3.32
N LEU A 26 -32.81 5.59 4.36
CA LEU A 26 -33.67 4.56 4.93
C LEU A 26 -34.86 5.19 5.69
N PRO A 27 -35.97 4.44 5.89
CA PRO A 27 -37.05 4.88 6.75
C PRO A 27 -36.52 5.30 8.14
N SER A 28 -37.12 6.34 8.72
CA SER A 28 -36.80 6.71 10.09
C SER A 28 -37.16 5.57 11.06
N LEU A 29 -36.56 5.56 12.25
CA LEU A 29 -36.90 4.53 13.25
C LEU A 29 -38.38 4.44 13.52
N ARG A 30 -39.10 5.58 13.51
CA ARG A 30 -40.57 5.62 13.72
C ARG A 30 -41.35 5.01 12.55
N GLU A 31 -40.96 5.37 11.32
CA GLU A 31 -41.59 4.79 10.11
C GLU A 31 -41.32 3.28 10.04
N GLN A 32 -40.12 2.85 10.39
CA GLN A 32 -39.76 1.43 10.41
C GLN A 32 -40.52 0.65 11.51
N VAL A 33 -40.78 1.28 12.64
CA VAL A 33 -41.66 0.70 13.69
C VAL A 33 -43.08 0.45 13.15
N ILE A 34 -43.65 1.43 12.46
CA ILE A 34 -44.98 1.34 11.87
C ILE A 34 -45.00 0.24 10.79
N SER A 35 -44.02 0.23 9.88
CA SER A 35 -44.00 -0.72 8.75
C SER A 35 -43.69 -2.16 9.19
N SER A 36 -42.86 -2.36 10.18
CA SER A 36 -42.43 -3.69 10.63
C SER A 36 -43.31 -4.27 11.75
N GLY A 37 -44.10 -3.44 12.44
CA GLY A 37 -44.85 -3.84 13.62
C GLY A 37 -43.98 -4.21 14.83
N MET A 38 -42.69 -3.87 14.81
CA MET A 38 -41.74 -4.18 15.87
C MET A 38 -41.63 -3.03 16.87
N SER A 39 -41.16 -3.32 18.10
CA SER A 39 -40.92 -2.27 19.09
C SER A 39 -39.77 -1.32 18.66
N PHE A 40 -39.84 -0.07 19.12
CA PHE A 40 -38.81 0.93 18.85
C PHE A 40 -37.39 0.45 19.21
N MET A 41 -37.25 -0.22 20.36
CA MET A 41 -35.96 -0.78 20.79
C MET A 41 -35.44 -1.86 19.83
N THR A 42 -36.32 -2.71 19.30
CA THR A 42 -35.96 -3.74 18.32
C THR A 42 -35.46 -3.12 17.02
N VAL A 43 -36.18 -2.11 16.53
CA VAL A 43 -35.78 -1.37 15.31
C VAL A 43 -34.48 -0.61 15.54
N SER A 44 -34.31 0.08 16.67
CA SER A 44 -33.09 0.78 17.03
C SER A 44 -31.87 -0.15 17.07
N HIS A 45 -32.00 -1.31 17.70
CA HIS A 45 -30.92 -2.31 17.71
C HIS A 45 -30.60 -2.87 16.32
N ALA A 46 -31.59 -3.03 15.44
CA ALA A 46 -31.35 -3.46 14.07
C ALA A 46 -30.53 -2.41 13.28
N TYR A 47 -30.86 -1.15 13.43
CA TYR A 47 -30.17 -0.05 12.78
C TYR A 47 -28.73 0.11 13.32
N GLN A 48 -28.54 0.01 14.63
CA GLN A 48 -27.21 0.00 15.24
C GLN A 48 -26.35 -1.17 14.75
N LEU A 49 -26.95 -2.36 14.57
CA LEU A 49 -26.26 -3.51 14.01
C LEU A 49 -25.83 -3.26 12.56
N LEU A 50 -26.72 -2.69 11.73
CA LEU A 50 -26.38 -2.34 10.33
C LEU A 50 -25.29 -1.27 10.26
N GLU A 51 -25.33 -0.29 11.16
CA GLU A 51 -24.30 0.76 11.26
C GLU A 51 -22.96 0.19 11.69
N SER A 52 -22.94 -0.68 12.72
CA SER A 52 -21.70 -1.36 13.16
C SER A 52 -21.09 -2.26 12.09
N GLN A 53 -21.90 -2.76 11.16
CA GLN A 53 -21.47 -3.54 10.00
C GLN A 53 -21.07 -2.65 8.80
N GLY A 54 -21.13 -1.33 8.94
CA GLY A 54 -20.82 -0.39 7.86
C GLY A 54 -21.81 -0.45 6.68
N ARG A 55 -23.03 -0.97 6.89
CA ARG A 55 -24.06 -1.05 5.84
C ARG A 55 -24.82 0.26 5.69
N ILE A 56 -25.00 0.97 6.80
CA ILE A 56 -25.66 2.27 6.85
C ILE A 56 -24.82 3.24 7.68
N VAL A 57 -25.09 4.52 7.55
CA VAL A 57 -24.45 5.61 8.28
C VAL A 57 -25.51 6.56 8.82
N ALA A 58 -25.40 6.90 10.10
CA ALA A 58 -26.22 7.96 10.70
C ALA A 58 -25.70 9.33 10.28
N ARG A 59 -26.62 10.21 9.84
CA ARG A 59 -26.33 11.64 9.64
C ARG A 59 -27.08 12.44 10.71
N PRO A 60 -26.38 13.21 11.54
CA PRO A 60 -27.00 14.02 12.58
C PRO A 60 -28.19 14.82 12.03
N GLN A 61 -29.33 14.80 12.74
CA GLN A 61 -30.57 15.49 12.39
C GLN A 61 -31.22 15.08 11.05
N SER A 62 -30.63 14.17 10.28
CA SER A 62 -31.09 13.81 8.93
C SER A 62 -31.57 12.36 8.81
N GLY A 63 -31.09 11.43 9.68
CA GLY A 63 -31.49 10.04 9.69
C GLY A 63 -30.42 9.07 9.22
N TYR A 64 -30.83 7.89 8.79
CA TYR A 64 -29.91 6.81 8.36
C TYR A 64 -29.87 6.70 6.84
N TYR A 65 -28.69 6.50 6.29
CA TYR A 65 -28.43 6.39 4.86
C TYR A 65 -27.66 5.11 4.55
N VAL A 66 -27.93 4.52 3.38
CA VAL A 66 -27.12 3.39 2.90
C VAL A 66 -25.68 3.84 2.68
N ALA A 67 -24.74 3.17 3.32
CA ALA A 67 -23.34 3.46 3.16
C ALA A 67 -22.85 3.13 1.73
N PRO A 68 -21.90 3.88 1.17
CA PRO A 68 -21.22 3.49 -0.05
C PRO A 68 -20.62 2.11 0.17
N GLN A 69 -21.06 1.11 -0.58
CA GLN A 69 -20.44 -0.20 -0.53
C GLN A 69 -19.12 -0.12 -1.33
N PRO A 70 -17.97 -0.52 -0.77
CA PRO A 70 -16.79 -0.68 -1.58
C PRO A 70 -17.13 -1.67 -2.71
N VAL A 71 -16.96 -1.22 -3.95
CA VAL A 71 -17.04 -2.11 -5.11
C VAL A 71 -16.08 -3.26 -4.83
N LYS A 72 -16.59 -4.49 -4.69
CA LYS A 72 -15.73 -5.67 -4.64
C LYS A 72 -15.06 -5.77 -6.01
N LEU A 73 -13.93 -5.12 -6.16
CA LEU A 73 -13.10 -5.31 -7.33
C LEU A 73 -12.76 -6.80 -7.41
N ARG A 74 -13.00 -7.39 -8.59
CA ARG A 74 -12.62 -8.76 -8.87
C ARG A 74 -11.10 -8.83 -8.68
N GLN A 75 -10.63 -9.69 -7.80
CA GLN A 75 -9.18 -9.87 -7.65
C GLN A 75 -8.60 -10.29 -9.01
N PRO A 76 -7.51 -9.68 -9.43
CA PRO A 76 -6.79 -10.17 -10.60
C PRO A 76 -6.39 -11.63 -10.33
N ALA A 77 -6.47 -12.47 -11.36
CA ALA A 77 -5.93 -13.82 -11.27
C ALA A 77 -4.42 -13.72 -10.95
N PRO A 78 -3.88 -14.66 -10.15
CA PRO A 78 -2.43 -14.70 -9.95
C PRO A 78 -1.75 -14.78 -11.33
N PRO A 79 -0.66 -14.02 -11.54
CA PRO A 79 0.07 -14.09 -12.80
C PRO A 79 0.56 -15.52 -13.01
N ALA A 80 0.47 -16.01 -14.27
CA ALA A 80 1.03 -17.29 -14.62
C ALA A 80 2.54 -17.30 -14.30
N GLN A 81 3.04 -18.39 -13.73
CA GLN A 81 4.48 -18.54 -13.49
C GLN A 81 5.21 -18.49 -14.83
N VAL A 82 5.93 -17.44 -15.08
CA VAL A 82 6.79 -17.31 -16.25
C VAL A 82 8.18 -17.74 -15.83
N THR A 83 8.51 -18.99 -16.08
CA THR A 83 9.87 -19.53 -15.93
C THR A 83 10.65 -19.29 -17.23
N ARG A 84 10.98 -18.06 -17.56
CA ARG A 84 11.86 -17.75 -18.67
C ARG A 84 13.10 -17.02 -18.17
N ASP A 85 14.23 -17.52 -18.62
CA ASP A 85 15.55 -16.89 -18.50
C ASP A 85 15.58 -15.78 -19.57
N GLU A 86 15.14 -14.58 -19.23
CA GLU A 86 15.12 -13.46 -20.16
C GLU A 86 16.05 -12.36 -19.63
N ALA A 87 16.91 -11.86 -20.50
CA ALA A 87 17.64 -10.63 -20.25
C ALA A 87 16.60 -9.49 -20.02
N VAL A 88 16.75 -8.74 -18.94
CA VAL A 88 15.83 -7.65 -18.62
C VAL A 88 16.20 -6.43 -19.48
N ASP A 89 15.40 -6.13 -20.51
CA ASP A 89 15.44 -4.87 -21.27
C ASP A 89 14.16 -4.10 -20.99
N ILE A 90 14.17 -3.40 -19.87
CA ILE A 90 12.99 -2.70 -19.40
C ILE A 90 13.09 -1.18 -19.55
N ASN A 91 14.28 -0.63 -19.77
CA ASN A 91 14.52 0.80 -19.71
C ASN A 91 13.72 1.60 -20.72
N THR A 92 13.68 1.17 -21.97
CA THR A 92 12.92 1.83 -23.04
C THR A 92 11.43 1.87 -22.70
N TYR A 93 10.86 0.74 -22.30
CA TYR A 93 9.45 0.64 -21.93
C TYR A 93 9.09 1.56 -20.74
N ILE A 94 9.90 1.54 -19.68
CA ILE A 94 9.67 2.39 -18.51
C ILE A 94 9.77 3.87 -18.86
N PHE A 95 10.71 4.24 -19.73
CA PHE A 95 10.83 5.62 -20.18
C PHE A 95 9.56 6.09 -20.90
N GLU A 96 8.99 5.28 -21.76
CA GLU A 96 7.71 5.57 -22.44
C GLU A 96 6.55 5.72 -21.45
N VAL A 97 6.44 4.81 -20.47
CA VAL A 97 5.42 4.88 -19.42
C VAL A 97 5.54 6.15 -18.57
N LEU A 98 6.77 6.53 -18.19
CA LEU A 98 7.01 7.75 -17.42
C LEU A 98 6.73 9.03 -18.24
N GLN A 99 7.05 9.01 -19.53
CA GLN A 99 6.71 10.10 -20.45
C GLN A 99 5.18 10.26 -20.59
N ALA A 100 4.47 9.16 -20.80
CA ALA A 100 3.01 9.16 -20.88
C ALA A 100 2.36 9.69 -19.58
N SER A 101 2.92 9.35 -18.40
CA SER A 101 2.43 9.81 -17.10
C SER A 101 2.54 11.32 -16.88
N ARG A 102 3.30 12.05 -17.70
CA ARG A 102 3.41 13.51 -17.64
C ARG A 102 2.26 14.24 -18.39
N GLN A 103 1.49 13.51 -19.18
CA GLN A 103 0.39 14.11 -19.92
C GLN A 103 -0.79 14.39 -18.99
N ALA A 104 -1.21 15.65 -18.90
CA ALA A 104 -2.28 16.10 -17.99
C ALA A 104 -3.65 15.43 -18.23
N SER A 105 -3.86 14.86 -19.42
CA SER A 105 -5.09 14.15 -19.78
C SER A 105 -5.08 12.67 -19.39
N MET A 106 -3.96 12.13 -18.95
CA MET A 106 -3.83 10.72 -18.59
C MET A 106 -3.97 10.51 -17.08
N LEU A 107 -4.70 9.46 -16.69
CA LEU A 107 -4.70 8.95 -15.32
C LEU A 107 -3.50 8.01 -15.16
N PRO A 108 -2.52 8.33 -14.30
CA PRO A 108 -1.23 7.62 -14.26
C PRO A 108 -1.30 6.32 -13.45
N PHE A 109 -2.18 5.38 -13.83
CA PHE A 109 -2.29 4.08 -13.16
C PHE A 109 -1.05 3.18 -13.30
N ALA A 110 -0.21 3.45 -14.30
CA ALA A 110 1.05 2.73 -14.51
C ALA A 110 2.20 3.27 -13.65
N SER A 111 1.95 4.29 -12.83
CA SER A 111 2.96 4.94 -11.99
C SER A 111 2.65 4.72 -10.51
N ALA A 112 3.69 4.43 -9.72
CA ALA A 112 3.59 4.33 -8.27
C ALA A 112 3.76 5.69 -7.55
N PHE A 113 3.71 6.81 -8.27
CA PHE A 113 3.79 8.14 -7.67
C PHE A 113 2.52 8.45 -6.87
N PRO A 114 2.63 8.78 -5.58
CA PRO A 114 1.49 9.24 -4.81
C PRO A 114 0.99 10.60 -5.29
N ASP A 115 -0.26 10.93 -4.99
CA ASP A 115 -0.82 12.25 -5.29
C ASP A 115 0.07 13.34 -4.64
N PRO A 116 0.61 14.29 -5.42
CA PRO A 116 1.46 15.36 -4.91
C PRO A 116 0.83 16.18 -3.77
N ARG A 117 -0.50 16.25 -3.71
CA ARG A 117 -1.24 16.97 -2.67
C ARG A 117 -1.13 16.30 -1.28
N LEU A 118 -0.73 15.02 -1.24
CA LEU A 118 -0.51 14.28 0.01
C LEU A 118 0.84 14.61 0.66
N PHE A 119 1.75 15.25 -0.06
CA PHE A 119 3.06 15.62 0.51
C PHE A 119 2.93 16.79 1.48
N PRO A 120 3.52 16.71 2.68
CA PRO A 120 3.46 17.74 3.70
C PRO A 120 4.44 18.92 3.40
N LEU A 121 4.30 19.54 2.23
CA LEU A 121 5.25 20.57 1.73
C LEU A 121 5.43 21.73 2.67
N GLN A 122 4.36 22.16 3.38
CA GLN A 122 4.48 23.26 4.34
C GLN A 122 5.37 22.89 5.53
N GLN A 123 5.25 21.67 6.04
CA GLN A 123 6.09 21.17 7.14
C GLN A 123 7.53 21.00 6.68
N LEU A 124 7.74 20.44 5.49
CA LEU A 124 9.08 20.31 4.91
C LEU A 124 9.76 21.66 4.71
N ASN A 125 9.05 22.66 4.19
CA ASN A 125 9.58 24.01 4.00
C ASN A 125 9.93 24.69 5.33
N ARG A 126 9.11 24.49 6.38
CA ARG A 126 9.42 25.01 7.74
C ARG A 126 10.68 24.36 8.30
N SER A 127 10.80 23.03 8.18
CA SER A 127 11.98 22.29 8.64
C SER A 127 13.24 22.74 7.89
N LEU A 128 13.16 22.89 6.56
CA LEU A 128 14.25 23.37 5.73
C LEU A 128 14.69 24.79 6.15
N ALA A 129 13.73 25.69 6.33
CA ALA A 129 14.02 27.06 6.78
C ALA A 129 14.62 27.11 8.18
N GLN A 130 14.28 26.19 9.08
CA GLN A 130 14.89 26.08 10.40
C GLN A 130 16.33 25.57 10.31
N VAL A 131 16.57 24.48 9.58
CA VAL A 131 17.90 23.90 9.43
C VAL A 131 18.86 24.88 8.73
N SER A 132 18.39 25.60 7.71
CA SER A 132 19.24 26.58 6.98
C SER A 132 19.76 27.73 7.87
N LYS A 133 19.07 28.05 8.98
CA LYS A 133 19.53 29.07 9.93
C LYS A 133 20.68 28.63 10.82
N THR A 134 20.81 27.33 11.03
CA THR A 134 21.83 26.73 11.90
C THR A 134 22.92 25.99 11.11
N ALA A 135 22.74 25.83 9.81
CA ALA A 135 23.70 25.16 8.94
C ALA A 135 25.03 25.95 8.90
N THR A 136 26.13 25.23 9.09
CA THR A 136 27.50 25.74 8.99
C THR A 136 28.22 25.08 7.83
N ALA A 137 29.38 25.60 7.42
CA ALA A 137 30.23 24.95 6.41
C ALA A 137 30.61 23.51 6.83
N MET A 138 30.73 23.24 8.11
CA MET A 138 31.03 21.90 8.65
C MET A 138 29.87 20.92 8.50
N SER A 139 28.62 21.40 8.45
CA SER A 139 27.45 20.53 8.25
C SER A 139 27.52 19.69 6.94
N VAL A 140 28.27 20.16 5.96
CA VAL A 140 28.50 19.41 4.70
C VAL A 140 29.30 18.13 4.96
N ILE A 141 30.32 18.21 5.85
CA ILE A 141 31.19 17.08 6.18
C ILE A 141 30.47 16.09 7.12
N GLU A 142 29.58 16.57 7.97
CA GLU A 142 28.80 15.74 8.89
C GLU A 142 27.86 14.76 8.17
N ASN A 143 27.58 15.00 6.89
CA ASN A 143 26.74 14.13 6.04
C ASN A 143 27.53 13.13 5.19
N LEU A 144 28.85 13.02 5.38
CA LEU A 144 29.63 11.96 4.74
C LEU A 144 29.16 10.57 5.22
N PRO A 145 29.40 9.50 4.43
CA PRO A 145 29.03 8.14 4.84
C PRO A 145 29.53 7.79 6.24
N PRO A 146 28.73 7.12 7.04
CA PRO A 146 27.42 6.51 6.75
C PRO A 146 26.21 7.45 6.83
N GLY A 147 26.39 8.75 6.86
CA GLY A 147 25.35 9.76 6.88
C GLY A 147 25.15 10.40 8.25
N ASN A 148 24.28 11.40 8.32
CA ASN A 148 24.06 12.24 9.49
C ASN A 148 23.73 11.42 10.75
N ALA A 149 24.52 11.62 11.81
CA ALA A 149 24.41 10.84 13.05
C ALA A 149 23.04 11.03 13.76
N GLU A 150 22.51 12.26 13.79
CA GLU A 150 21.22 12.53 14.43
C GLU A 150 20.07 11.82 13.69
N LEU A 151 20.12 11.80 12.37
CA LEU A 151 19.14 11.06 11.56
C LEU A 151 19.23 9.57 11.82
N ARG A 152 20.42 8.97 11.85
CA ARG A 152 20.62 7.55 12.17
C ARG A 152 20.07 7.20 13.56
N HIS A 153 20.33 8.04 14.58
CA HIS A 153 19.76 7.87 15.91
C HIS A 153 18.23 8.00 15.91
N ALA A 154 17.68 8.94 15.15
CA ALA A 154 16.22 9.11 15.03
C ALA A 154 15.56 7.86 14.40
N ILE A 155 16.19 7.26 13.38
CA ILE A 155 15.74 6.03 12.74
C ILE A 155 15.82 4.86 13.73
N ALA A 156 16.96 4.68 14.41
CA ALA A 156 17.13 3.61 15.41
C ALA A 156 16.06 3.67 16.51
N ARG A 157 15.73 4.89 17.00
CA ARG A 157 14.64 5.08 17.97
C ARG A 157 13.27 4.66 17.41
N ARG A 158 13.00 4.91 16.13
CA ARG A 158 11.74 4.46 15.51
C ARG A 158 11.66 2.94 15.44
N TYR A 159 12.76 2.25 15.14
CA TYR A 159 12.84 0.79 15.21
C TYR A 159 12.61 0.28 16.63
N ALA A 160 13.25 0.90 17.63
CA ALA A 160 13.07 0.52 19.03
C ALA A 160 11.61 0.65 19.51
N LEU A 161 10.88 1.67 19.08
CA LEU A 161 9.45 1.84 19.37
C LEU A 161 8.57 0.73 18.76
N GLN A 162 9.08 0.00 17.77
CA GLN A 162 8.42 -1.15 17.15
C GLN A 162 8.97 -2.50 17.67
N GLY A 163 9.77 -2.46 18.72
CA GLY A 163 10.35 -3.66 19.34
C GLY A 163 11.58 -4.23 18.64
N MET A 164 12.18 -3.49 17.69
CA MET A 164 13.39 -3.92 16.98
C MET A 164 14.61 -3.18 17.50
N ASN A 165 15.67 -3.93 17.85
CA ASN A 165 16.95 -3.36 18.26
C ASN A 165 17.88 -3.23 17.05
N VAL A 166 17.99 -2.02 16.54
CA VAL A 166 18.91 -1.67 15.45
C VAL A 166 19.87 -0.60 15.97
N SER A 167 21.17 -0.87 15.90
CA SER A 167 22.20 0.11 16.27
C SER A 167 22.23 1.26 15.23
N PRO A 168 22.44 2.51 15.65
CA PRO A 168 22.72 3.60 14.70
C PRO A 168 23.89 3.30 13.75
N ASP A 169 24.83 2.44 14.15
CA ASP A 169 25.99 2.08 13.31
C ASP A 169 25.68 1.05 12.23
N GLU A 170 24.51 0.39 12.32
CA GLU A 170 23.98 -0.51 11.28
C GLU A 170 23.16 0.25 10.21
N ILE A 171 23.00 1.58 10.39
CA ILE A 171 22.17 2.40 9.51
C ILE A 171 23.05 3.23 8.60
N VAL A 172 22.85 3.09 7.30
CA VAL A 172 23.49 3.91 6.25
C VAL A 172 22.41 4.77 5.59
N ILE A 173 22.64 6.07 5.52
CA ILE A 173 21.76 7.02 4.84
C ILE A 173 22.15 7.12 3.37
N THR A 174 21.16 6.96 2.50
CA THR A 174 21.29 7.01 1.05
C THR A 174 20.44 8.13 0.44
N ALA A 175 20.70 8.49 -0.80
CA ALA A 175 19.90 9.48 -1.54
C ALA A 175 18.57 8.89 -2.06
N GLY A 176 17.95 8.02 -1.30
CA GLY A 176 16.65 7.41 -1.57
C GLY A 176 16.71 5.90 -1.73
N ALA A 177 15.52 5.28 -1.82
CA ALA A 177 15.36 3.83 -1.82
C ALA A 177 16.04 3.13 -3.02
N LEU A 178 16.10 3.78 -4.18
CA LEU A 178 16.78 3.20 -5.36
C LEU A 178 18.28 3.11 -5.17
N GLU A 179 18.91 4.09 -4.54
CA GLU A 179 20.33 4.01 -4.21
C GLU A 179 20.57 2.91 -3.18
N ALA A 180 19.74 2.84 -2.12
CA ALA A 180 19.83 1.79 -1.14
C ALA A 180 19.72 0.39 -1.78
N LEU A 181 18.75 0.19 -2.68
CA LEU A 181 18.58 -1.07 -3.40
C LEU A 181 19.83 -1.42 -4.24
N ASN A 182 20.34 -0.46 -5.02
CA ASN A 182 21.53 -0.69 -5.84
C ASN A 182 22.76 -1.04 -4.99
N LEU A 183 23.00 -0.31 -3.92
CA LEU A 183 24.13 -0.57 -3.02
C LEU A 183 24.00 -1.92 -2.31
N SER A 184 22.79 -2.28 -1.86
CA SER A 184 22.53 -3.57 -1.23
C SER A 184 22.79 -4.73 -2.19
N LEU A 185 22.28 -4.64 -3.42
CA LEU A 185 22.55 -5.67 -4.44
C LEU A 185 24.04 -5.77 -4.76
N GLN A 186 24.73 -4.65 -4.96
CA GLN A 186 26.19 -4.64 -5.22
C GLN A 186 27.02 -5.26 -4.08
N ALA A 187 26.53 -5.16 -2.85
CA ALA A 187 27.24 -5.71 -1.69
C ALA A 187 27.15 -7.24 -1.61
N VAL A 188 26.11 -7.86 -2.20
CA VAL A 188 25.83 -9.30 -2.02
C VAL A 188 25.81 -10.10 -3.32
N THR A 189 25.92 -9.45 -4.49
CA THR A 189 25.83 -10.12 -5.80
C THR A 189 26.99 -9.74 -6.72
N GLU A 190 27.27 -10.64 -7.67
CA GLU A 190 28.17 -10.42 -8.81
C GLU A 190 27.39 -10.53 -10.14
N PRO A 191 27.90 -9.93 -11.25
CA PRO A 191 27.28 -10.06 -12.55
C PRO A 191 27.02 -11.52 -12.93
N GLY A 192 25.78 -11.83 -13.32
CA GLY A 192 25.32 -13.18 -13.65
C GLY A 192 24.62 -13.94 -12.53
N ASP A 193 24.63 -13.41 -11.30
CA ASP A 193 23.92 -14.00 -10.18
C ASP A 193 22.38 -13.91 -10.31
N TRP A 194 21.69 -14.84 -9.67
CA TRP A 194 20.25 -14.89 -9.64
C TRP A 194 19.69 -14.11 -8.45
N VAL A 195 18.69 -13.28 -8.73
CA VAL A 195 17.92 -12.52 -7.73
C VAL A 195 16.43 -12.85 -7.89
N VAL A 196 15.79 -13.24 -6.79
CA VAL A 196 14.34 -13.45 -6.77
C VAL A 196 13.64 -12.11 -6.70
N VAL A 197 12.60 -11.95 -7.50
CA VAL A 197 11.71 -10.78 -7.49
C VAL A 197 10.25 -11.22 -7.45
N GLU A 198 9.43 -10.42 -6.82
CA GLU A 198 7.99 -10.63 -6.84
C GLU A 198 7.41 -10.41 -8.25
N ASN A 199 6.28 -11.05 -8.55
CA ASN A 199 5.56 -10.81 -9.79
C ASN A 199 4.07 -10.50 -9.48
N PRO A 200 3.61 -9.26 -9.68
CA PRO A 200 4.36 -8.09 -10.24
C PRO A 200 5.34 -7.47 -9.24
N CYS A 201 6.39 -6.82 -9.73
CA CYS A 201 7.35 -6.08 -8.91
C CYS A 201 7.51 -4.63 -9.36
N PHE A 202 8.20 -3.85 -8.55
CA PHE A 202 8.55 -2.48 -8.89
C PHE A 202 9.59 -2.44 -10.02
N TYR A 203 9.30 -1.70 -11.09
CA TYR A 203 10.17 -1.60 -12.26
C TYR A 203 11.61 -1.14 -11.95
N GLY A 204 11.78 -0.27 -10.93
CA GLY A 204 13.10 0.16 -10.51
C GLY A 204 14.00 -0.96 -9.99
N ALA A 205 13.41 -2.05 -9.45
CA ALA A 205 14.15 -3.25 -9.11
C ALA A 205 14.69 -3.94 -10.38
N LEU A 206 13.85 -4.09 -11.41
CA LEU A 206 14.27 -4.69 -12.68
C LEU A 206 15.34 -3.85 -13.38
N GLN A 207 15.25 -2.52 -13.33
CA GLN A 207 16.30 -1.62 -13.83
C GLN A 207 17.62 -1.78 -13.07
N ALA A 208 17.57 -1.99 -11.75
CA ALA A 208 18.77 -2.25 -10.95
C ALA A 208 19.42 -3.58 -11.35
N LEU A 209 18.62 -4.64 -11.54
CA LEU A 209 19.11 -5.95 -11.97
C LEU A 209 19.76 -5.88 -13.35
N GLU A 210 19.11 -5.22 -14.31
CA GLU A 210 19.65 -5.03 -15.66
C GLU A 210 21.01 -4.30 -15.62
N ARG A 211 21.06 -3.17 -14.89
CA ARG A 211 22.27 -2.36 -14.74
C ARG A 211 23.42 -3.16 -14.13
N LEU A 212 23.13 -4.01 -13.16
CA LEU A 212 24.11 -4.84 -12.47
C LEU A 212 24.38 -6.17 -13.20
N ARG A 213 23.74 -6.39 -14.37
CA ARG A 213 23.84 -7.62 -15.15
C ARG A 213 23.46 -8.87 -14.36
N LEU A 214 22.45 -8.76 -13.50
CA LEU A 214 21.90 -9.83 -12.71
C LEU A 214 20.76 -10.53 -13.45
N LYS A 215 20.43 -11.74 -13.06
CA LYS A 215 19.33 -12.52 -13.59
C LYS A 215 18.13 -12.42 -12.66
N ALA A 216 16.95 -12.08 -13.20
CA ALA A 216 15.72 -12.03 -12.45
C ALA A 216 15.01 -13.39 -12.48
N LEU A 217 14.61 -13.89 -11.31
CA LEU A 217 13.76 -15.05 -11.15
C LEU A 217 12.44 -14.59 -10.52
N SER A 218 11.36 -14.60 -11.30
CA SER A 218 10.06 -14.12 -10.82
C SER A 218 9.34 -15.20 -10.01
N VAL A 219 8.84 -14.82 -8.84
CA VAL A 219 7.99 -15.64 -7.97
C VAL A 219 6.62 -15.00 -7.85
N ALA A 220 5.57 -15.82 -7.91
CA ALA A 220 4.19 -15.36 -7.81
C ALA A 220 3.94 -14.66 -6.46
N THR A 221 3.15 -13.59 -6.49
CA THR A 221 2.82 -12.81 -5.31
C THR A 221 1.30 -12.62 -5.22
N ASP A 222 0.71 -13.02 -4.11
CA ASP A 222 -0.70 -12.77 -3.81
C ASP A 222 -0.86 -11.37 -3.22
N VAL A 223 -1.95 -10.68 -3.60
CA VAL A 223 -2.21 -9.29 -3.16
C VAL A 223 -2.53 -9.17 -1.66
N ARG A 224 -2.81 -10.26 -0.97
CA ARG A 224 -3.14 -10.29 0.47
C ARG A 224 -2.06 -10.95 1.30
N GLU A 225 -1.57 -12.11 0.82
CA GLU A 225 -0.64 -12.96 1.56
C GLU A 225 0.83 -12.63 1.26
N GLY A 226 1.09 -11.85 0.20
CA GLY A 226 2.44 -11.53 -0.23
C GLY A 226 3.04 -12.61 -1.14
N ILE A 227 4.36 -12.76 -1.09
CA ILE A 227 5.10 -13.72 -1.94
C ILE A 227 4.68 -15.16 -1.62
N ASP A 228 4.49 -15.98 -2.67
CA ASP A 228 4.23 -17.40 -2.52
C ASP A 228 5.47 -18.11 -1.99
N LEU A 229 5.42 -18.49 -0.70
CA LEU A 229 6.55 -19.14 -0.03
C LEU A 229 6.89 -20.51 -0.60
N THR A 230 5.91 -21.26 -1.12
CA THR A 230 6.13 -22.57 -1.76
C THR A 230 6.89 -22.38 -3.08
N ALA A 231 6.48 -21.41 -3.88
CA ALA A 231 7.16 -21.07 -5.12
C ALA A 231 8.57 -20.49 -4.85
N LEU A 232 8.73 -19.71 -3.79
CA LEU A 232 10.03 -19.20 -3.36
C LEU A 232 10.95 -20.35 -2.94
N GLU A 233 10.48 -21.29 -2.13
CA GLU A 233 11.26 -22.46 -1.71
C GLU A 233 11.71 -23.29 -2.92
N ALA A 234 10.81 -23.53 -3.87
CA ALA A 234 11.14 -24.23 -5.12
C ALA A 234 12.19 -23.46 -5.93
N ALA A 235 12.11 -22.13 -5.98
CA ALA A 235 13.10 -21.30 -6.65
C ALA A 235 14.49 -21.43 -6.01
N LEU A 236 14.56 -21.39 -4.68
CA LEU A 236 15.81 -21.53 -3.93
C LEU A 236 16.44 -22.92 -4.06
N GLN A 237 15.62 -23.96 -4.24
CA GLN A 237 16.13 -25.34 -4.47
C GLN A 237 16.66 -25.54 -5.88
N ASN A 238 16.08 -24.90 -6.89
CA ASN A 238 16.40 -25.15 -8.30
C ASN A 238 17.41 -24.16 -8.90
N TYR A 239 17.64 -23.03 -8.27
CA TYR A 239 18.53 -21.96 -8.75
C TYR A 239 19.52 -21.52 -7.69
N PRO A 240 20.75 -21.14 -8.05
CA PRO A 240 21.73 -20.61 -7.12
C PRO A 240 21.43 -19.12 -6.81
N VAL A 241 20.30 -18.89 -6.13
CA VAL A 241 19.85 -17.54 -5.77
C VAL A 241 20.80 -16.91 -4.77
N LYS A 242 21.14 -15.64 -4.98
CA LYS A 242 22.01 -14.83 -4.09
C LYS A 242 21.27 -13.77 -3.29
N ALA A 243 20.15 -13.23 -3.82
CA ALA A 243 19.34 -12.22 -3.14
C ALA A 243 17.85 -12.35 -3.54
#